data_01367a10560d6b8e55d0d5bb462af0a4
#
_entry.id   01367a10560d6b8e55d0d5bb462af0a4
#
_cell.length_a   1.000
_cell.length_b   1.000
_cell.length_c   1.000
_cell.angle_alpha   90.00
_cell.angle_beta   90.00
_cell.angle_gamma   90.00
#
_symmetry.space_group_name_H-M   'P 1'
#
loop_
_entity.id
_entity.type
_entity.pdbx_description
1 polymer ?
#
loop_
_entity_poly.entity_id
_entity_poly.type
_entity_poly.pdbx_seq_one_letter_code
_entity_poly.pdbx_strand_id
1 'polypeptide(L)'
;MLIQLDHVKKEYEDFTLELDMHIPENRVIGLIGANGAGKSTTFKLMLGLIRPDAGDVKVFGKKAGELSAEDRQKLGTVFSDSGFSEYLTVQQVGRIMQEFYPDFEPEQFYRRCEYFHIPQKKKIKEFSTGMKAKLKILLAVSHDSHLLILDVK
;
A
#
# COMPACT_ATOMS: atom_id res chain seq x y z
N MET A 1 -7.36 11.80 -13.74
CA MET A 1 -7.83 10.51 -13.20
C MET A 1 -6.65 9.82 -12.54
N LEU A 2 -6.78 9.46 -11.26
CA LEU A 2 -5.69 8.86 -10.49
C LEU A 2 -5.50 7.38 -10.84
N ILE A 3 -6.60 6.64 -10.91
CA ILE A 3 -6.63 5.22 -11.27
C ILE A 3 -7.71 4.99 -12.34
N GLN A 4 -7.37 4.18 -13.33
CA GLN A 4 -8.30 3.71 -14.37
C GLN A 4 -8.13 2.20 -14.57
N LEU A 5 -9.22 1.49 -14.45
CA LEU A 5 -9.33 0.09 -14.79
C LEU A 5 -10.40 0.00 -15.89
N ASP A 6 -10.00 -0.30 -17.12
CA ASP A 6 -10.85 -0.33 -18.30
C ASP A 6 -11.01 -1.78 -18.77
N HIS A 7 -12.23 -2.33 -18.63
CA HIS A 7 -12.58 -3.70 -19.03
C HIS A 7 -11.60 -4.76 -18.50
N VAL A 8 -11.16 -4.56 -17.25
CA VAL A 8 -10.16 -5.42 -16.64
C VAL A 8 -10.75 -6.79 -16.32
N LYS A 9 -10.04 -7.83 -16.75
CA LYS A 9 -10.34 -9.22 -16.44
C LYS A 9 -9.11 -9.91 -15.86
N LYS A 10 -9.31 -10.66 -14.77
CA LYS A 10 -8.29 -11.53 -14.17
C LYS A 10 -8.91 -12.89 -13.87
N GLU A 11 -8.36 -13.92 -14.47
CA GLU A 11 -8.84 -15.30 -14.35
C GLU A 11 -7.94 -16.10 -13.42
N TYR A 12 -8.57 -16.86 -12.53
CA TYR A 12 -7.97 -17.89 -11.71
C TYR A 12 -8.78 -19.18 -11.90
N GLU A 13 -8.27 -20.29 -11.44
CA GLU A 13 -8.87 -21.60 -11.60
C GLU A 13 -10.34 -21.65 -11.14
N ASP A 14 -10.62 -21.05 -9.95
CA ASP A 14 -11.95 -21.05 -9.33
C ASP A 14 -12.59 -19.66 -9.23
N PHE A 15 -12.00 -18.63 -9.85
CA PHE A 15 -12.47 -17.26 -9.69
C PHE A 15 -12.09 -16.38 -10.87
N THR A 16 -13.03 -15.58 -11.34
CA THR A 16 -12.79 -14.56 -12.35
C THR A 16 -13.19 -13.20 -11.80
N LEU A 17 -12.28 -12.25 -11.87
CA LEU A 17 -12.55 -10.85 -11.59
C LEU A 17 -12.77 -10.10 -12.89
N GLU A 18 -13.89 -9.41 -13.00
CA GLU A 18 -14.19 -8.47 -14.09
C GLU A 18 -14.62 -7.14 -13.48
N LEU A 19 -13.97 -6.05 -13.86
CA LEU A 19 -14.35 -4.74 -13.35
C LEU A 19 -13.94 -3.59 -14.27
N ASP A 20 -14.73 -2.53 -14.20
CA ASP A 20 -14.43 -1.19 -14.68
C ASP A 20 -14.47 -0.23 -13.50
N MET A 21 -13.43 0.59 -13.33
CA MET A 21 -13.34 1.52 -12.22
C MET A 21 -12.49 2.73 -12.57
N HIS A 22 -13.02 3.91 -12.31
CA HIS A 22 -12.30 5.16 -12.50
C HIS A 22 -12.28 5.95 -11.19
N ILE A 23 -11.11 6.19 -10.66
CA ILE A 23 -10.91 6.92 -9.41
C ILE A 23 -10.26 8.27 -9.71
N PRO A 24 -10.96 9.39 -9.46
CA PRO A 24 -10.38 10.71 -9.60
C PRO A 24 -9.42 11.02 -8.44
N GLU A 25 -8.62 12.07 -8.60
CA GLU A 25 -7.76 12.60 -7.54
C GLU A 25 -8.58 13.18 -6.38
N ASN A 26 -7.94 13.31 -5.23
CA ASN A 26 -8.52 13.94 -4.03
C ASN A 26 -9.83 13.27 -3.55
N ARG A 27 -9.88 11.95 -3.57
CA ARG A 27 -11.03 11.17 -3.09
C ARG A 27 -10.59 10.08 -2.12
N VAL A 28 -11.48 9.78 -1.19
CA VAL A 28 -11.42 8.58 -0.35
C VAL A 28 -12.47 7.61 -0.86
N ILE A 29 -12.05 6.42 -1.28
CA ILE A 29 -12.91 5.39 -1.86
C ILE A 29 -12.86 4.15 -0.99
N GLY A 30 -14.01 3.62 -0.61
CA GLY A 30 -14.14 2.32 0.07
C GLY A 30 -14.45 1.22 -0.93
N LEU A 31 -13.61 0.19 -0.98
CA LEU A 31 -13.88 -1.03 -1.75
C LEU A 31 -14.50 -2.08 -0.83
N ILE A 32 -15.78 -2.35 -1.01
CA ILE A 32 -16.58 -3.25 -0.16
C ILE A 32 -16.89 -4.52 -0.93
N GLY A 33 -16.85 -5.64 -0.23
CA GLY A 33 -17.19 -6.95 -0.77
C GLY A 33 -16.88 -8.06 0.21
N ALA A 34 -17.50 -9.23 0.00
CA ALA A 34 -17.21 -10.42 0.81
C ALA A 34 -15.75 -10.86 0.70
N ASN A 35 -15.30 -11.71 1.60
CA ASN A 35 -14.01 -12.37 1.47
C ASN A 35 -14.00 -13.23 0.20
N GLY A 36 -12.93 -13.12 -0.59
CA GLY A 36 -12.84 -13.79 -1.89
C GLY A 36 -13.50 -13.05 -3.06
N ALA A 37 -14.10 -11.87 -2.84
CA ALA A 37 -14.72 -11.08 -3.90
C ALA A 37 -13.73 -10.37 -4.85
N GLY A 38 -12.41 -10.53 -4.64
CA GLY A 38 -11.38 -9.95 -5.50
C GLY A 38 -10.83 -8.61 -5.07
N LYS A 39 -11.13 -8.13 -3.86
CA LYS A 39 -10.61 -6.85 -3.35
C LYS A 39 -9.08 -6.78 -3.38
N SER A 40 -8.41 -7.76 -2.79
CA SER A 40 -6.93 -7.81 -2.76
C SER A 40 -6.35 -8.02 -4.17
N THR A 41 -7.03 -8.74 -5.04
CA THR A 41 -6.66 -8.88 -6.46
C THR A 41 -6.73 -7.53 -7.16
N THR A 42 -7.79 -6.75 -6.94
CA THR A 42 -7.94 -5.40 -7.47
C THR A 42 -6.79 -4.49 -7.03
N PHE A 43 -6.43 -4.51 -5.76
CA PHE A 43 -5.28 -3.73 -5.26
C PHE A 43 -3.96 -4.17 -5.88
N LYS A 44 -3.73 -5.47 -6.04
CA LYS A 44 -2.52 -5.98 -6.71
C LYS A 44 -2.43 -5.57 -8.18
N LEU A 45 -3.56 -5.52 -8.87
CA LEU A 45 -3.65 -4.98 -10.24
C LEU A 45 -3.30 -3.48 -10.28
N MET A 46 -3.87 -2.67 -9.39
CA MET A 46 -3.57 -1.24 -9.28
C MET A 46 -2.10 -0.96 -8.99
N LEU A 47 -1.46 -1.80 -8.20
CA LEU A 47 -0.03 -1.67 -7.85
C LEU A 47 0.91 -2.25 -8.92
N GLY A 48 0.37 -2.88 -9.97
CA GLY A 48 1.15 -3.55 -11.00
C GLY A 48 1.91 -4.77 -10.50
N LEU A 49 1.49 -5.35 -9.37
CA LEU A 49 2.07 -6.59 -8.81
C LEU A 49 1.64 -7.83 -9.57
N ILE A 50 0.48 -7.78 -10.22
CA ILE A 50 -0.03 -8.79 -11.14
C ILE A 50 -0.52 -8.13 -12.41
N ARG A 51 -0.54 -8.87 -13.50
CA ARG A 51 -1.05 -8.38 -14.80
C ARG A 51 -2.48 -8.85 -15.02
N PRO A 52 -3.35 -8.01 -15.60
CA PRO A 52 -4.65 -8.46 -16.05
C PRO A 52 -4.50 -9.42 -17.24
N ASP A 53 -5.48 -10.30 -17.41
CA ASP A 53 -5.56 -11.19 -18.58
C ASP A 53 -6.24 -10.50 -19.77
N ALA A 54 -7.09 -9.48 -19.49
CA ALA A 54 -7.64 -8.55 -20.47
C ALA A 54 -7.87 -7.18 -19.84
N GLY A 55 -8.02 -6.17 -20.69
CA GLY A 55 -8.23 -4.79 -20.28
C GLY A 55 -6.94 -4.06 -19.89
N ASP A 56 -7.08 -2.83 -19.46
CA ASP A 56 -5.97 -1.95 -19.10
C ASP A 56 -6.09 -1.42 -17.66
N VAL A 57 -4.97 -1.40 -16.94
CA VAL A 57 -4.86 -0.78 -15.61
C VAL A 57 -3.85 0.36 -15.69
N LYS A 58 -4.31 1.57 -15.40
CA LYS A 58 -3.46 2.76 -15.36
C LYS A 58 -3.49 3.42 -13.98
N VAL A 59 -2.33 3.87 -13.53
CA VAL A 59 -2.13 4.66 -12.32
C VAL A 59 -1.24 5.83 -12.67
N PHE A 60 -1.61 7.03 -12.23
CA PHE A 60 -0.92 8.27 -12.63
C PHE A 60 -0.85 8.47 -14.16
N GLY A 61 -1.84 7.96 -14.91
CA GLY A 61 -1.85 8.00 -16.37
C GLY A 61 -0.94 7.00 -17.09
N LYS A 62 -0.19 6.17 -16.35
CA LYS A 62 0.74 5.17 -16.87
C LYS A 62 0.22 3.75 -16.62
N LYS A 63 0.60 2.77 -17.44
CA LYS A 63 0.27 1.36 -17.16
C LYS A 63 0.85 0.95 -15.81
N ALA A 64 0.04 0.32 -14.96
CA ALA A 64 0.43 -0.06 -13.60
C ALA A 64 1.67 -0.96 -13.56
N GLY A 65 1.85 -1.84 -14.55
CA GLY A 65 3.04 -2.69 -14.68
C GLY A 65 4.30 -1.97 -15.14
N GLU A 66 4.20 -0.73 -15.59
CA GLU A 66 5.30 0.07 -16.17
C GLU A 66 5.68 1.28 -15.29
N LEU A 67 5.19 1.34 -14.05
CA LEU A 67 5.54 2.40 -13.11
C LEU A 67 7.04 2.40 -12.82
N SER A 68 7.66 3.57 -12.95
CA SER A 68 9.07 3.76 -12.59
C SER A 68 9.29 3.69 -11.07
N ALA A 69 10.55 3.64 -10.64
CA ALA A 69 10.88 3.72 -9.22
C ALA A 69 10.36 5.02 -8.59
N GLU A 70 10.46 6.14 -9.30
CA GLU A 70 9.93 7.44 -8.88
C GLU A 70 8.39 7.42 -8.74
N ASP A 71 7.68 6.80 -9.68
CA ASP A 71 6.22 6.65 -9.58
C ASP A 71 5.84 5.79 -8.37
N ARG A 72 6.60 4.71 -8.09
CA ARG A 72 6.37 3.83 -6.95
C ARG A 72 6.62 4.50 -5.60
N GLN A 73 7.52 5.46 -5.53
CA GLN A 73 7.73 6.26 -4.32
C GLN A 73 6.50 7.11 -3.95
N LYS A 74 5.63 7.41 -4.92
CA LYS A 74 4.35 8.11 -4.69
C LYS A 74 3.22 7.20 -4.19
N LEU A 75 3.49 5.91 -4.00
CA LEU A 75 2.54 4.94 -3.47
C LEU A 75 2.77 4.71 -1.98
N GLY A 76 1.72 4.84 -1.19
CA GLY A 76 1.67 4.34 0.18
C GLY A 76 0.79 3.09 0.22
N THR A 77 1.30 1.99 0.76
CA THR A 77 0.56 0.73 0.78
C THR A 77 0.61 0.06 2.14
N VAL A 78 -0.53 -0.46 2.57
CA VAL A 78 -0.64 -1.30 3.76
C VAL A 78 -1.39 -2.57 3.39
N PHE A 79 -0.70 -3.71 3.48
CA PHE A 79 -1.30 -5.03 3.36
C PHE A 79 -1.15 -5.80 4.66
N SER A 80 -2.13 -6.64 4.99
CA SER A 80 -2.12 -7.44 6.22
C SER A 80 -0.96 -8.44 6.27
N ASP A 81 -0.55 -8.96 5.12
CA ASP A 81 0.46 -10.00 4.95
C ASP A 81 1.82 -9.49 4.44
N SER A 82 2.00 -8.17 4.39
CA SER A 82 3.24 -7.53 3.96
C SER A 82 3.83 -6.65 5.06
N GLY A 83 5.09 -6.32 4.93
CA GLY A 83 5.79 -5.39 5.82
C GLY A 83 7.26 -5.72 5.97
N PHE A 84 7.90 -5.04 6.89
CA PHE A 84 9.29 -5.27 7.24
C PHE A 84 9.45 -6.52 8.11
N SER A 85 10.66 -7.08 8.14
CA SER A 85 10.99 -8.18 9.04
C SER A 85 10.65 -7.83 10.50
N GLU A 86 9.99 -8.71 11.18
CA GLU A 86 9.60 -8.55 12.59
C GLU A 86 10.79 -8.55 13.57
N TYR A 87 11.97 -8.94 13.11
CA TYR A 87 13.21 -8.90 13.91
C TYR A 87 13.87 -7.52 13.92
N LEU A 88 13.41 -6.59 13.10
CA LEU A 88 13.85 -5.20 13.09
C LEU A 88 13.18 -4.38 14.19
N THR A 89 13.88 -3.35 14.65
CA THR A 89 13.30 -2.28 15.48
C THR A 89 12.69 -1.20 14.58
N VAL A 90 11.81 -0.37 15.15
CA VAL A 90 11.23 0.78 14.43
C VAL A 90 12.32 1.76 13.97
N GLN A 91 13.38 1.95 14.75
CA GLN A 91 14.52 2.79 14.34
C GLN A 91 15.25 2.23 13.11
N GLN A 92 15.43 0.92 13.04
CA GLN A 92 16.03 0.28 11.86
C GLN A 92 15.15 0.42 10.62
N VAL A 93 13.83 0.24 10.79
CA VAL A 93 12.86 0.45 9.70
C VAL A 93 12.88 1.90 9.24
N GLY A 94 12.91 2.87 10.16
CA GLY A 94 13.01 4.30 9.83
C GLY A 94 14.25 4.63 8.98
N ARG A 95 15.40 4.03 9.28
CA ARG A 95 16.63 4.19 8.47
C ARG A 95 16.46 3.63 7.05
N ILE A 96 15.83 2.46 6.92
CA ILE A 96 15.52 1.87 5.61
C ILE A 96 14.59 2.80 4.82
N MET A 97 13.56 3.35 5.45
CA MET A 97 12.65 4.29 4.80
C MET A 97 13.37 5.54 4.28
N GLN A 98 14.33 6.09 5.03
CA GLN A 98 15.13 7.22 4.58
C GLN A 98 15.94 6.93 3.31
N GLU A 99 16.40 5.69 3.13
CA GLU A 99 17.17 5.28 1.96
C GLU A 99 16.29 5.13 0.70
N PHE A 100 15.07 4.65 0.86
CA PHE A 100 14.17 4.37 -0.26
C PHE A 100 13.24 5.54 -0.63
N TYR A 101 12.95 6.42 0.33
CA TYR A 101 12.02 7.54 0.15
C TYR A 101 12.72 8.87 0.46
N PRO A 102 13.13 9.64 -0.57
CA PRO A 102 13.84 10.91 -0.39
C PRO A 102 13.09 11.95 0.44
N ASP A 103 11.76 11.90 0.41
CA ASP A 103 10.84 12.78 1.12
C ASP A 103 10.33 12.20 2.45
N PHE A 104 10.90 11.11 2.92
CA PHE A 104 10.62 10.58 4.26
C PHE A 104 11.14 11.55 5.33
N GLU A 105 10.26 11.94 6.25
CA GLU A 105 10.56 12.86 7.34
C GLU A 105 10.74 12.11 8.67
N PRO A 106 11.99 11.78 9.09
CA PRO A 106 12.25 10.96 10.28
C PRO A 106 11.71 11.56 11.56
N GLU A 107 11.89 12.86 11.77
CA GLU A 107 11.41 13.51 12.99
C GLU A 107 9.90 13.42 13.14
N GLN A 108 9.17 13.66 12.05
CA GLN A 108 7.72 13.58 12.04
C GLN A 108 7.25 12.13 12.27
N PHE A 109 7.92 11.16 11.63
CA PHE A 109 7.64 9.74 11.84
C PHE A 109 7.82 9.32 13.30
N TYR A 110 8.95 9.68 13.93
CA TYR A 110 9.20 9.32 15.32
C TYR A 110 8.28 10.04 16.31
N ARG A 111 7.91 11.30 16.06
CA ARG A 111 6.87 12.00 16.84
C ARG A 111 5.53 11.29 16.78
N ARG A 112 5.13 10.81 15.60
CA ARG A 112 3.90 10.02 15.44
C ARG A 112 3.99 8.68 16.18
N CYS A 113 5.15 8.02 16.15
CA CYS A 113 5.39 6.81 16.93
C CYS A 113 5.18 7.06 18.43
N GLU A 114 5.71 8.15 18.97
CA GLU A 114 5.50 8.54 20.37
C GLU A 114 4.03 8.80 20.67
N TYR A 115 3.36 9.57 19.84
CA TYR A 115 1.94 9.89 19.99
C TYR A 115 1.05 8.63 20.03
N PHE A 116 1.33 7.66 19.20
CA PHE A 116 0.59 6.41 19.12
C PHE A 116 1.14 5.29 20.03
N HIS A 117 2.09 5.61 20.90
CA HIS A 117 2.72 4.67 21.84
C HIS A 117 3.40 3.49 21.16
N ILE A 118 4.10 3.73 20.06
CA ILE A 118 4.89 2.72 19.36
C ILE A 118 6.35 2.78 19.82
N PRO A 119 6.87 1.75 20.54
CA PRO A 119 8.24 1.74 21.04
C PRO A 119 9.24 1.69 19.88
N GLN A 120 10.19 2.61 19.87
CA GLN A 120 11.17 2.72 18.77
C GLN A 120 12.30 1.70 18.85
N LYS A 121 12.67 1.25 20.05
CA LYS A 121 13.83 0.38 20.32
C LYS A 121 13.48 -1.09 20.47
N LYS A 122 12.21 -1.43 20.58
CA LYS A 122 11.75 -2.82 20.65
C LYS A 122 11.63 -3.42 19.26
N LYS A 123 11.84 -4.72 19.15
CA LYS A 123 11.61 -5.46 17.89
C LYS A 123 10.12 -5.54 17.58
N ILE A 124 9.77 -5.47 16.31
CA ILE A 124 8.38 -5.50 15.85
C ILE A 124 7.67 -6.80 16.28
N LYS A 125 8.38 -7.92 16.39
CA LYS A 125 7.84 -9.20 16.88
C LYS A 125 7.23 -9.11 18.28
N GLU A 126 7.65 -8.14 19.09
CA GLU A 126 7.14 -7.92 20.45
C GLU A 126 5.86 -7.07 20.47
N PHE A 127 5.40 -6.59 19.31
CA PHE A 127 4.23 -5.75 19.18
C PHE A 127 2.95 -6.59 19.15
N SER A 128 1.86 -6.04 19.71
CA SER A 128 0.52 -6.56 19.48
C SER A 128 0.11 -6.40 18.01
N THR A 129 -0.92 -7.13 17.58
CA THR A 129 -1.48 -7.00 16.22
C THR A 129 -1.89 -5.55 15.92
N GLY A 130 -2.52 -4.87 16.88
CA GLY A 130 -2.90 -3.46 16.74
C GLY A 130 -1.72 -2.52 16.61
N MET A 131 -0.64 -2.75 17.36
CA MET A 131 0.59 -1.96 17.25
C MET A 131 1.27 -2.16 15.88
N LYS A 132 1.32 -3.40 15.39
CA LYS A 132 1.85 -3.69 14.04
C LYS A 132 1.04 -2.98 12.96
N ALA A 133 -0.29 -3.00 13.04
CA ALA A 133 -1.17 -2.29 12.11
C ALA A 133 -0.95 -0.78 12.15
N LYS A 134 -0.85 -0.18 13.33
CA LYS A 134 -0.52 1.24 13.49
C LYS A 134 0.82 1.59 12.84
N LEU A 135 1.87 0.78 13.07
CA LEU A 135 3.18 1.00 12.49
C LEU A 135 3.13 0.99 10.96
N LYS A 136 2.44 0.02 10.35
CA LYS A 136 2.27 -0.05 8.88
C LYS A 136 1.63 1.22 8.32
N ILE A 137 0.57 1.71 8.97
CA ILE A 137 -0.10 2.95 8.55
C ILE A 137 0.84 4.15 8.70
N LEU A 138 1.55 4.27 9.82
CA LEU A 138 2.49 5.35 10.05
C LEU A 138 3.60 5.38 8.99
N LEU A 139 4.13 4.23 8.60
CA LEU A 139 5.12 4.12 7.52
C LEU A 139 4.54 4.56 6.17
N ALA A 140 3.34 4.12 5.84
CA ALA A 140 2.69 4.46 4.57
C ALA A 140 2.39 5.95 4.41
N VAL A 141 2.14 6.66 5.52
CA VAL A 141 1.86 8.11 5.52
C VAL A 141 3.06 9.00 5.86
N SER A 142 4.25 8.41 6.00
CA SER A 142 5.47 9.14 6.40
C SER A 142 6.34 9.59 5.23
N HIS A 143 5.87 9.44 4.02
CA HIS A 143 6.43 9.99 2.80
C HIS A 143 5.31 10.63 1.97
N ASP A 144 5.66 11.39 0.93
CA ASP A 144 4.69 12.11 0.09
C ASP A 144 3.95 11.15 -0.86
N SER A 145 3.04 10.34 -0.31
CA SER A 145 2.22 9.43 -1.11
C SER A 145 1.05 10.14 -1.76
N HIS A 146 0.98 10.04 -3.09
CA HIS A 146 -0.14 10.58 -3.88
C HIS A 146 -1.30 9.58 -3.99
N LEU A 147 -1.03 8.32 -3.79
CA LEU A 147 -2.02 7.24 -3.71
C LEU A 147 -1.74 6.37 -2.49
N LEU A 148 -2.72 6.25 -1.61
CA LEU A 148 -2.67 5.38 -0.45
C LEU A 148 -3.67 4.23 -0.61
N ILE A 149 -3.18 3.00 -0.57
CA ILE A 149 -4.00 1.78 -0.63
C ILE A 149 -3.88 1.04 0.70
N LEU A 150 -5.00 0.87 1.39
CA LEU A 150 -5.09 0.18 2.66
C LEU A 150 -5.95 -1.08 2.49
N ASP A 151 -5.30 -2.25 2.51
CA ASP A 151 -5.98 -3.56 2.57
C ASP A 151 -5.91 -4.07 4.02
N VAL A 152 -6.86 -3.61 4.82
CA VAL A 152 -6.96 -3.95 6.24
C VAL A 152 -7.98 -5.07 6.42
N LYS A 153 -7.54 -6.16 7.01
CA LYS A 153 -8.40 -7.27 7.40
C LYS A 153 -8.75 -7.17 8.87
#